data_6ac0f0038a7505d89b265e7e306dc204
#
_entry.id   6ac0f0038a7505d89b265e7e306dc204
#
_cell.length_a   1.000
_cell.length_b   1.000
_cell.length_c   1.000
_cell.angle_alpha   90.00
_cell.angle_beta   90.00
_cell.angle_gamma   90.00
#
_symmetry.space_group_name_H-M   'P 1'
#
loop_
_entity.id
_entity.type
_entity.pdbx_description
1 polymer ?
#
loop_
_entity_poly.entity_id
_entity_poly.type
_entity_poly.pdbx_seq_one_letter_code
_entity_poly.pdbx_strand_id
1 'polypeptide(L)'
;TLSCMKDKNYKKDTLLYLSGLQFMALAVPPAVRLTFDRITEDAIHSLEEKFRKPNAIPLDLIMDCITQQMPLYPFRVILKEVRKLLHWGYYFSFYAEGSQMSNTINQMGLQAFKYLRENDRAAFAKQLSACYCYLLTFVRDFMKDCGLPEAGRIPEPDLSFIRFYI
;
A
#
# COMPACT_ATOMS: atom_id res chain seq x y z
N THR A 1 -22.86 -3.64 -11.79
CA THR A 1 -21.96 -2.79 -11.04
C THR A 1 -22.46 -2.54 -9.64
N LEU A 2 -23.43 -1.68 -9.37
CA LEU A 2 -24.01 -1.51 -8.01
C LEU A 2 -24.75 -2.75 -7.49
N SER A 3 -25.23 -3.64 -8.36
CA SER A 3 -25.88 -4.89 -7.97
C SER A 3 -24.91 -5.88 -7.31
N CYS A 4 -23.63 -5.87 -7.68
CA CYS A 4 -22.61 -6.73 -7.08
C CYS A 4 -22.34 -6.39 -5.61
N MET A 5 -22.58 -5.15 -5.18
CA MET A 5 -22.37 -4.73 -3.79
C MET A 5 -23.38 -5.32 -2.81
N LYS A 6 -24.46 -5.89 -3.31
CA LYS A 6 -25.46 -6.62 -2.50
C LYS A 6 -25.07 -8.08 -2.27
N ASP A 7 -24.08 -8.58 -3.02
CA ASP A 7 -23.57 -9.93 -2.81
C ASP A 7 -22.78 -9.99 -1.48
N LYS A 8 -23.14 -10.98 -0.66
CA LYS A 8 -22.54 -11.19 0.66
C LYS A 8 -21.02 -11.47 0.58
N ASN A 9 -20.57 -12.13 -0.48
CA ASN A 9 -19.15 -12.43 -0.70
C ASN A 9 -18.39 -11.17 -1.09
N TYR A 10 -18.93 -10.36 -1.98
CA TYR A 10 -18.32 -9.08 -2.36
C TYR A 10 -18.12 -8.14 -1.17
N LYS A 11 -19.13 -8.05 -0.31
CA LYS A 11 -19.07 -7.26 0.93
C LYS A 11 -17.94 -7.73 1.83
N LYS A 12 -17.83 -9.04 2.06
CA LYS A 12 -16.77 -9.64 2.85
C LYS A 12 -15.38 -9.36 2.27
N ASP A 13 -15.24 -9.54 0.96
CA ASP A 13 -13.96 -9.34 0.26
C ASP A 13 -13.52 -7.88 0.29
N THR A 14 -14.45 -6.95 0.16
CA THR A 14 -14.18 -5.52 0.27
C THR A 14 -13.71 -5.13 1.67
N LEU A 15 -14.38 -5.61 2.72
CA LEU A 15 -13.99 -5.34 4.10
C LEU A 15 -12.61 -5.95 4.41
N LEU A 16 -12.33 -7.13 3.90
CA LEU A 16 -11.02 -7.77 4.04
C LEU A 16 -9.93 -6.96 3.32
N TYR A 17 -10.22 -6.43 2.14
CA TYR A 17 -9.31 -5.55 1.41
C TYR A 17 -8.98 -4.28 2.19
N LEU A 18 -10.00 -3.60 2.74
CA LEU A 18 -9.80 -2.41 3.57
C LEU A 18 -8.97 -2.70 4.82
N SER A 19 -9.21 -3.84 5.46
CA SER A 19 -8.41 -4.30 6.59
C SER A 19 -6.96 -4.57 6.21
N GLY A 20 -6.72 -5.08 5.00
CA GLY A 20 -5.39 -5.26 4.44
C GLY A 20 -4.64 -3.94 4.23
N LEU A 21 -5.32 -2.90 3.75
CA LEU A 21 -4.74 -1.55 3.64
C LEU A 21 -4.38 -0.98 5.01
N GLN A 22 -5.25 -1.16 6.00
CA GLN A 22 -4.99 -0.75 7.38
C GLN A 22 -3.76 -1.47 7.95
N PHE A 23 -3.69 -2.78 7.73
CA PHE A 23 -2.53 -3.58 8.15
C PHE A 23 -1.24 -3.05 7.51
N MET A 24 -1.24 -2.79 6.20
CA MET A 24 -0.04 -2.30 5.52
C MET A 24 0.41 -0.94 6.04
N ALA A 25 -0.51 -0.03 6.32
CA ALA A 25 -0.17 1.27 6.91
C ALA A 25 0.58 1.12 8.24
N LEU A 26 0.19 0.13 9.06
CA LEU A 26 0.84 -0.16 10.34
C LEU A 26 2.13 -0.99 10.20
N ALA A 27 2.19 -1.89 9.22
CA ALA A 27 3.31 -2.80 9.02
C ALA A 27 4.52 -2.15 8.33
N VAL A 28 4.30 -1.10 7.54
CA VAL A 28 5.36 -0.44 6.76
C VAL A 28 6.48 0.12 7.63
N PRO A 29 6.25 0.86 8.73
CA PRO A 29 7.35 1.39 9.52
C PRO A 29 8.31 0.32 10.06
N PRO A 30 7.87 -0.74 10.72
CA PRO A 30 8.78 -1.81 11.13
C PRO A 30 9.41 -2.55 9.94
N ALA A 31 8.69 -2.72 8.83
CA ALA A 31 9.25 -3.33 7.62
C ALA A 31 10.41 -2.50 7.05
N VAL A 32 10.24 -1.19 6.97
CA VAL A 32 11.30 -0.27 6.52
C VAL A 32 12.49 -0.33 7.46
N ARG A 33 12.27 -0.31 8.77
CA ARG A 33 13.35 -0.40 9.76
C ARG A 33 14.21 -1.66 9.56
N LEU A 34 13.61 -2.78 9.24
CA LEU A 34 14.30 -4.06 9.07
C LEU A 34 14.99 -4.23 7.71
N THR A 35 14.58 -3.47 6.70
CA THR A 35 15.02 -3.70 5.32
C THR A 35 15.78 -2.54 4.70
N PHE A 36 15.66 -1.33 5.22
CA PHE A 36 16.20 -0.13 4.57
C PHE A 36 17.68 -0.24 4.25
N ASP A 37 18.49 -0.68 5.21
CA ASP A 37 19.95 -0.81 5.03
C ASP A 37 20.34 -2.04 4.17
N ARG A 38 19.38 -2.88 3.80
CA ARG A 38 19.57 -4.04 2.93
C ARG A 38 19.27 -3.74 1.47
N ILE A 39 18.64 -2.61 1.18
CA ILE A 39 18.34 -2.19 -0.19
C ILE A 39 19.63 -1.64 -0.81
N THR A 40 20.18 -2.38 -1.76
CA THR A 40 21.44 -2.04 -2.42
C THR A 40 21.23 -1.01 -3.54
N GLU A 41 22.30 -0.37 -3.98
CA GLU A 41 22.29 0.50 -5.15
C GLU A 41 21.78 -0.23 -6.40
N ASP A 42 22.14 -1.50 -6.59
CA ASP A 42 21.65 -2.31 -7.69
C ASP A 42 20.14 -2.51 -7.64
N ALA A 43 19.59 -2.69 -6.43
CA ALA A 43 18.14 -2.78 -6.24
C ALA A 43 17.45 -1.45 -6.57
N ILE A 44 18.05 -0.32 -6.21
CA ILE A 44 17.53 1.01 -6.55
C ILE A 44 17.54 1.23 -8.06
N HIS A 45 18.62 0.89 -8.75
CA HIS A 45 18.67 0.95 -10.21
C HIS A 45 17.65 0.04 -10.88
N SER A 46 17.46 -1.16 -10.36
CA SER A 46 16.43 -2.09 -10.85
C SER A 46 15.02 -1.51 -10.70
N LEU A 47 14.73 -0.83 -9.59
CA LEU A 47 13.46 -0.13 -9.40
C LEU A 47 13.27 1.00 -10.42
N GLU A 48 14.29 1.81 -10.66
CA GLU A 48 14.24 2.88 -11.69
C GLU A 48 13.89 2.34 -13.08
N GLU A 49 14.50 1.23 -13.46
CA GLU A 49 14.20 0.58 -14.75
C GLU A 49 12.77 0.06 -14.80
N LYS A 50 12.29 -0.53 -13.71
CA LYS A 50 10.92 -1.04 -13.63
C LYS A 50 9.89 0.08 -13.68
N PHE A 51 10.17 1.25 -13.12
CA PHE A 51 9.25 2.41 -13.18
C PHE A 51 9.04 2.94 -14.59
N ARG A 52 9.97 2.71 -15.51
CA ARG A 52 9.87 3.12 -16.91
C ARG A 52 8.94 2.24 -17.72
N LYS A 53 8.58 1.06 -17.22
CA LYS A 53 7.70 0.13 -17.92
C LYS A 53 6.26 0.63 -17.92
N PRO A 54 5.48 0.39 -18.98
CA PRO A 54 4.06 0.71 -18.98
C PRO A 54 3.33 0.01 -17.84
N ASN A 55 2.36 0.70 -17.25
CA ASN A 55 1.55 0.20 -16.15
C ASN A 55 2.31 -0.13 -14.85
N ALA A 56 3.52 0.39 -14.68
CA ALA A 56 4.26 0.28 -13.45
C ALA A 56 3.53 1.02 -12.32
N ILE A 57 3.41 0.36 -11.16
CA ILE A 57 2.86 0.94 -9.94
C ILE A 57 4.03 1.08 -8.95
N PRO A 58 4.55 2.30 -8.72
CA PRO A 58 5.74 2.51 -7.89
C PRO A 58 5.59 1.95 -6.49
N LEU A 59 4.45 2.15 -5.83
CA LEU A 59 4.20 1.62 -4.49
C LEU A 59 4.34 0.09 -4.45
N ASP A 60 3.76 -0.60 -5.41
CA ASP A 60 3.80 -2.07 -5.46
C ASP A 60 5.22 -2.58 -5.68
N LEU A 61 5.96 -1.96 -6.58
CA LEU A 61 7.36 -2.31 -6.88
C LEU A 61 8.29 -2.07 -5.69
N ILE A 62 8.10 -0.96 -4.96
CA ILE A 62 8.86 -0.66 -3.75
C ILE A 62 8.55 -1.69 -2.66
N MET A 63 7.28 -2.02 -2.46
CA MET A 63 6.88 -3.01 -1.46
C MET A 63 7.33 -4.42 -1.81
N ASP A 64 7.43 -4.75 -3.10
CA ASP A 64 8.03 -5.99 -3.55
C ASP A 64 9.52 -6.07 -3.15
N CYS A 65 10.25 -5.00 -3.39
CA CYS A 65 11.65 -4.89 -2.97
C CYS A 65 11.81 -5.06 -1.45
N ILE A 66 11.01 -4.35 -0.66
CA ILE A 66 11.02 -4.46 0.81
C ILE A 66 10.72 -5.91 1.25
N THR A 67 9.72 -6.53 0.64
CA THR A 67 9.33 -7.90 0.97
C THR A 67 10.46 -8.91 0.67
N GLN A 68 11.13 -8.74 -0.47
CA GLN A 68 12.28 -9.59 -0.83
C GLN A 68 13.45 -9.44 0.14
N GLN A 69 13.67 -8.24 0.67
CA GLN A 69 14.76 -7.96 1.60
C GLN A 69 14.42 -8.28 3.06
N MET A 70 13.17 -8.65 3.36
CA MET A 70 12.72 -8.91 4.73
C MET A 70 13.46 -10.10 5.34
N PRO A 71 14.25 -9.88 6.42
CA PRO A 71 15.02 -10.95 7.03
C PRO A 71 14.18 -11.90 7.88
N LEU A 72 13.05 -11.43 8.42
CA LEU A 72 12.15 -12.23 9.25
C LEU A 72 11.19 -13.03 8.38
N TYR A 73 11.38 -14.34 8.32
CA TYR A 73 10.56 -15.20 7.47
C TYR A 73 9.05 -15.12 7.72
N PRO A 74 8.54 -15.15 8.97
CA PRO A 74 7.11 -15.00 9.22
C PRO A 74 6.56 -13.66 8.72
N PHE A 75 7.30 -12.58 8.92
CA PHE A 75 6.88 -11.25 8.45
C PHE A 75 6.86 -11.19 6.91
N ARG A 76 7.85 -11.80 6.27
CA ARG A 76 7.87 -11.91 4.79
C ARG A 76 6.64 -12.64 4.26
N VAL A 77 6.25 -13.75 4.88
CA VAL A 77 5.07 -14.53 4.50
C VAL A 77 3.80 -13.69 4.64
N ILE A 78 3.63 -13.00 5.76
CA ILE A 78 2.46 -12.14 6.01
C ILE A 78 2.40 -11.02 4.97
N LEU A 79 3.51 -10.33 4.71
CA LEU A 79 3.54 -9.27 3.70
C LEU A 79 3.15 -9.80 2.32
N LYS A 80 3.64 -10.96 1.91
CA LYS A 80 3.27 -11.59 0.63
C LYS A 80 1.78 -11.89 0.54
N GLU A 81 1.21 -12.46 1.59
CA GLU A 81 -0.22 -12.82 1.61
C GLU A 81 -1.12 -11.59 1.60
N VAL A 82 -0.80 -10.57 2.39
CA VAL A 82 -1.56 -9.32 2.39
C VAL A 82 -1.46 -8.62 1.04
N ARG A 83 -0.28 -8.61 0.41
CA ARG A 83 -0.11 -8.02 -0.91
C ARG A 83 -0.90 -8.72 -2.00
N LYS A 84 -1.02 -10.05 -1.96
CA LYS A 84 -1.91 -10.79 -2.87
C LYS A 84 -3.36 -10.36 -2.71
N LEU A 85 -3.81 -10.18 -1.49
CA LEU A 85 -5.14 -9.68 -1.18
C LEU A 85 -5.36 -8.28 -1.75
N LEU A 86 -4.37 -7.38 -1.58
CA LEU A 86 -4.45 -6.01 -2.07
C LEU A 86 -4.41 -5.92 -3.60
N HIS A 87 -3.71 -6.85 -4.24
CA HIS A 87 -3.62 -6.89 -5.69
C HIS A 87 -4.99 -7.07 -6.37
N TRP A 88 -5.85 -7.89 -5.78
CA TRP A 88 -7.23 -8.03 -6.23
C TRP A 88 -8.02 -6.71 -6.11
N GLY A 89 -7.85 -5.98 -5.02
CA GLY A 89 -8.51 -4.71 -4.79
C GLY A 89 -8.01 -3.57 -5.67
N TYR A 90 -6.78 -3.61 -6.15
CA TYR A 90 -6.27 -2.61 -7.10
C TYR A 90 -7.11 -2.57 -8.37
N TYR A 91 -7.44 -3.70 -8.94
CA TYR A 91 -8.32 -3.78 -10.11
C TYR A 91 -9.64 -3.07 -9.87
N PHE A 92 -10.23 -3.30 -8.73
CA PHE A 92 -11.51 -2.73 -8.36
C PHE A 92 -11.45 -1.21 -8.20
N SER A 93 -10.45 -0.73 -7.48
CA SER A 93 -10.27 0.70 -7.21
C SER A 93 -9.96 1.50 -8.47
N PHE A 94 -9.18 0.95 -9.39
CA PHE A 94 -8.88 1.59 -10.67
C PHE A 94 -10.10 1.72 -11.57
N TYR A 95 -10.99 0.73 -11.57
CA TYR A 95 -12.21 0.77 -12.37
C TYR A 95 -13.29 1.67 -11.75
N ALA A 96 -13.30 1.84 -10.44
CA ALA A 96 -14.37 2.57 -9.76
C ALA A 96 -14.23 4.10 -9.90
N GLU A 97 -13.01 4.65 -9.87
CA GLU A 97 -12.77 6.10 -9.87
C GLU A 97 -11.72 6.57 -10.90
N GLY A 98 -11.28 5.70 -11.74
CA GLY A 98 -10.47 6.05 -12.90
C GLY A 98 -9.07 6.58 -12.58
N SER A 99 -8.64 7.58 -13.34
CA SER A 99 -7.25 8.02 -13.42
C SER A 99 -6.75 8.82 -12.21
N GLN A 100 -7.65 9.47 -11.44
CA GLN A 100 -7.22 10.40 -10.39
C GLN A 100 -6.55 9.69 -9.21
N MET A 101 -7.15 8.62 -8.67
CA MET A 101 -6.55 7.86 -7.59
C MET A 101 -5.23 7.22 -8.03
N SER A 102 -5.22 6.66 -9.23
CA SER A 102 -4.04 6.06 -9.83
C SER A 102 -2.88 7.06 -9.97
N ASN A 103 -3.17 8.26 -10.50
CA ASN A 103 -2.16 9.31 -10.63
C ASN A 103 -1.64 9.78 -9.28
N THR A 104 -2.50 9.98 -8.31
CA THR A 104 -2.11 10.42 -6.96
C THR A 104 -1.22 9.38 -6.27
N ILE A 105 -1.62 8.11 -6.28
CA ILE A 105 -0.84 7.05 -5.64
C ILE A 105 0.50 6.82 -6.33
N ASN A 106 0.56 6.94 -7.65
CA ASN A 106 1.80 6.83 -8.39
C ASN A 106 2.76 7.98 -8.06
N GLN A 107 2.28 9.20 -7.95
CA GLN A 107 3.08 10.34 -7.52
C GLN A 107 3.59 10.19 -6.09
N MET A 108 2.74 9.72 -5.17
CA MET A 108 3.12 9.45 -3.79
C MET A 108 4.20 8.36 -3.71
N GLY A 109 4.07 7.31 -4.50
CA GLY A 109 5.06 6.23 -4.59
C GLY A 109 6.39 6.71 -5.14
N LEU A 110 6.39 7.54 -6.18
CA LEU A 110 7.62 8.15 -6.72
C LEU A 110 8.29 9.09 -5.71
N GLN A 111 7.50 9.81 -4.92
CA GLN A 111 8.04 10.63 -3.83
C GLN A 111 8.72 9.76 -2.76
N ALA A 112 8.13 8.61 -2.42
CA ALA A 112 8.76 7.65 -1.51
C ALA A 112 10.09 7.15 -2.08
N PHE A 113 10.13 6.83 -3.36
CA PHE A 113 11.37 6.42 -4.03
C PHE A 113 12.46 7.50 -3.98
N LYS A 114 12.08 8.77 -4.13
CA LYS A 114 13.01 9.90 -3.97
C LYS A 114 13.64 9.89 -2.58
N TYR A 115 12.86 9.70 -1.52
CA TYR A 115 13.39 9.59 -0.16
C TYR A 115 14.32 8.39 0.02
N LEU A 116 14.03 7.26 -0.61
CA LEU A 116 14.93 6.11 -0.63
C LEU A 116 16.28 6.46 -1.26
N ARG A 117 16.29 7.14 -2.38
CA ARG A 117 17.50 7.59 -3.07
C ARG A 117 18.30 8.61 -2.26
N GLU A 118 17.62 9.47 -1.52
CA GLU A 118 18.22 10.47 -0.63
C GLU A 118 18.70 9.86 0.69
N ASN A 119 18.53 8.56 0.88
CA ASN A 119 18.88 7.85 2.11
C ASN A 119 18.15 8.39 3.35
N ASP A 120 16.92 8.88 3.16
CA ASP A 120 16.06 9.41 4.23
C ASP A 120 15.06 8.33 4.67
N ARG A 121 15.49 7.47 5.59
CA ARG A 121 14.68 6.36 6.09
C ARG A 121 13.37 6.83 6.74
N ALA A 122 13.42 7.88 7.53
CA ALA A 122 12.25 8.40 8.23
C ALA A 122 11.18 8.90 7.26
N ALA A 123 11.57 9.73 6.29
CA ALA A 123 10.67 10.24 5.26
C ALA A 123 10.15 9.11 4.36
N PHE A 124 11.00 8.15 4.01
CA PHE A 124 10.63 6.98 3.22
C PHE A 124 9.52 6.16 3.89
N ALA A 125 9.71 5.78 5.16
CA ALA A 125 8.72 5.03 5.92
C ALA A 125 7.40 5.79 6.07
N LYS A 126 7.48 7.07 6.42
CA LYS A 126 6.32 7.94 6.58
C LYS A 126 5.53 8.06 5.27
N GLN A 127 6.22 8.26 4.16
CA GLN A 127 5.59 8.39 2.84
C GLN A 127 4.90 7.10 2.40
N LEU A 128 5.52 5.94 2.61
CA LEU A 128 4.90 4.65 2.29
C LEU A 128 3.65 4.39 3.13
N SER A 129 3.70 4.67 4.43
CA SER A 129 2.51 4.57 5.29
C SER A 129 1.41 5.52 4.83
N ALA A 130 1.76 6.74 4.43
CA ALA A 130 0.82 7.72 3.89
C ALA A 130 0.13 7.22 2.61
N CYS A 131 0.85 6.48 1.75
CA CYS A 131 0.25 5.84 0.56
C CYS A 131 -0.90 4.91 0.94
N TYR A 132 -0.69 4.04 1.92
CA TYR A 132 -1.72 3.11 2.36
C TYR A 132 -2.87 3.80 3.10
N CYS A 133 -2.60 4.83 3.87
CA CYS A 133 -3.64 5.66 4.49
C CYS A 133 -4.49 6.38 3.44
N TYR A 134 -3.87 6.90 2.39
CA TYR A 134 -4.58 7.52 1.28
C TYR A 134 -5.52 6.51 0.59
N LEU A 135 -5.01 5.33 0.25
CA LEU A 135 -5.82 4.27 -0.37
C LEU A 135 -6.96 3.84 0.54
N LEU A 136 -6.68 3.65 1.82
CA LEU A 136 -7.69 3.26 2.79
C LEU A 136 -8.82 4.29 2.88
N THR A 137 -8.49 5.56 3.04
CA THR A 137 -9.47 6.64 3.14
C THR A 137 -10.30 6.74 1.87
N PHE A 138 -9.63 6.75 0.71
CA PHE A 138 -10.29 6.86 -0.57
C PHE A 138 -11.27 5.71 -0.84
N VAL A 139 -10.81 4.48 -0.70
CA VAL A 139 -11.61 3.29 -0.98
C VAL A 139 -12.72 3.11 0.06
N ARG A 140 -12.43 3.38 1.33
CA ARG A 140 -13.42 3.32 2.41
C ARG A 140 -14.59 4.27 2.14
N ASP A 141 -14.29 5.52 1.83
CA ASP A 141 -15.32 6.54 1.62
C ASP A 141 -16.12 6.25 0.35
N PHE A 142 -15.46 5.82 -0.71
CA PHE A 142 -16.11 5.38 -1.94
C PHE A 142 -17.07 4.20 -1.69
N MET A 143 -16.63 3.18 -0.97
CA MET A 143 -17.46 2.00 -0.67
C MET A 143 -18.63 2.34 0.23
N LYS A 144 -18.45 3.23 1.19
CA LYS A 144 -19.51 3.74 2.05
C LYS A 144 -20.60 4.42 1.20
N ASP A 145 -20.22 5.29 0.29
CA ASP A 145 -21.12 6.03 -0.58
C ASP A 145 -21.82 5.13 -1.60
N CYS A 146 -21.17 4.04 -2.02
CA CYS A 146 -21.74 3.04 -2.93
C CYS A 146 -22.66 2.01 -2.26
N GLY A 147 -22.99 2.15 -0.98
CA GLY A 147 -23.96 1.31 -0.28
C GLY A 147 -23.36 0.21 0.61
N LEU A 148 -22.10 0.35 0.99
CA LEU A 148 -21.44 -0.49 2.00
C LEU A 148 -21.11 0.35 3.26
N PRO A 149 -22.11 0.68 4.10
CA PRO A 149 -21.91 1.56 5.24
C PRO A 149 -20.91 1.01 6.28
N GLU A 150 -20.74 -0.30 6.35
CA GLU A 150 -19.77 -0.96 7.23
C GLU A 150 -18.34 -0.59 6.90
N ALA A 151 -18.04 -0.21 5.66
CA ALA A 151 -16.71 0.28 5.28
C ALA A 151 -16.33 1.53 6.08
N GLY A 152 -17.28 2.39 6.41
CA GLY A 152 -17.05 3.58 7.24
C GLY A 152 -16.65 3.30 8.69
N ARG A 153 -16.81 2.06 9.15
CA ARG A 153 -16.43 1.65 10.51
C ARG A 153 -14.97 1.23 10.63
N ILE A 154 -14.26 1.05 9.51
CA ILE A 154 -12.83 0.73 9.53
C ILE A 154 -12.07 2.01 9.88
N PRO A 155 -11.40 2.06 11.05
CA PRO A 155 -10.72 3.27 11.49
C PRO A 155 -9.45 3.53 10.69
N GLU A 156 -9.06 4.78 10.62
CA GLU A 156 -7.71 5.12 10.19
C GLU A 156 -6.71 4.61 11.23
N PRO A 157 -5.58 4.01 10.82
CA PRO A 157 -4.58 3.58 11.76
C PRO A 157 -3.92 4.79 12.44
N ASP A 158 -3.70 4.67 13.74
CA ASP A 158 -2.90 5.65 14.47
C ASP A 158 -1.42 5.45 14.13
N LEU A 159 -0.85 6.41 13.41
CA LEU A 159 0.55 6.37 12.99
C LEU A 159 1.48 7.17 13.92
N SER A 160 1.00 7.65 15.06
CA SER A 160 1.81 8.43 15.99
C SER A 160 3.03 7.67 16.53
N PHE A 161 2.97 6.34 16.54
CA PHE A 161 4.06 5.49 16.98
C PHE A 161 5.21 5.36 15.95
N ILE A 162 5.06 5.85 14.73
CA ILE A 162 6.08 5.71 13.67
C ILE A 162 7.46 6.16 14.15
N ARG A 163 7.52 7.23 14.93
CA ARG A 163 8.77 7.76 15.51
C ARG A 163 9.57 6.73 16.33
N PHE A 164 8.93 5.67 16.83
CA PHE A 164 9.60 4.60 17.55
C PHE A 164 10.26 3.57 16.63
N TYR A 165 9.89 3.54 15.36
CA TYR A 165 10.37 2.58 14.37
C TYR A 165 11.33 3.19 13.35
N ILE A 166 11.46 4.48 13.35
CA ILE A 166 12.31 5.24 12.45
C ILE A 166 13.45 5.87 13.29
#